data_c281da6028569239ba584fa8578f76ac
#
_entry.id   c281da6028569239ba584fa8578f76ac
#
_cell.length_a   1.000
_cell.length_b   1.000
_cell.length_c   1.000
_cell.angle_alpha   90.00
_cell.angle_beta   90.00
_cell.angle_gamma   90.00
#
_symmetry.space_group_name_H-M   'P 1'
#
loop_
_entity.id
_entity.type
_entity.pdbx_description
1 polymer ?
#
loop_
_entity_poly.entity_id
_entity_poly.type
_entity_poly.pdbx_seq_one_letter_code
_entity_poly.pdbx_strand_id
1 'polypeptide(L)'
;MKIPKLREYVEMGPFKVHLKLVSHELAYEVSEQQGSFHSKPPMTIVLDENIMAMENESTLNVLVHELFHLCYYQYELEKITEEENIVNAYANFTTELLTRSNLKDYLIHLMTKKLN
;
A
#
# COMPACT_ATOMS: atom_id res chain seq x y z
N MET A 1 -2.92 24.28 -8.51
CA MET A 1 -2.35 23.23 -7.64
C MET A 1 -2.72 21.86 -8.18
N LYS A 2 -1.75 21.01 -8.40
CA LYS A 2 -2.04 19.64 -8.85
C LYS A 2 -2.48 18.77 -7.69
N ILE A 3 -3.59 18.07 -7.88
CA ILE A 3 -4.03 17.07 -6.92
C ILE A 3 -3.15 15.83 -7.08
N PRO A 4 -2.50 15.34 -6.02
CA PRO A 4 -1.68 14.14 -6.12
C PRO A 4 -2.50 12.95 -6.63
N LYS A 5 -1.88 12.15 -7.49
CA LYS A 5 -2.50 10.93 -8.04
C LYS A 5 -1.72 9.71 -7.59
N LEU A 6 -2.42 8.59 -7.53
CA LEU A 6 -1.76 7.31 -7.26
C LEU A 6 -0.71 7.05 -8.35
N ARG A 7 0.49 6.72 -7.93
CA ARG A 7 1.59 6.37 -8.85
C ARG A 7 1.40 4.94 -9.35
N GLU A 8 2.07 4.62 -10.46
CA GLU A 8 2.01 3.28 -11.03
C GLU A 8 2.87 2.27 -10.27
N TYR A 9 3.72 2.75 -9.41
CA TYR A 9 4.57 1.90 -8.56
C TYR A 9 4.94 2.63 -7.28
N VAL A 10 5.35 1.86 -6.28
CA VAL A 10 5.92 2.39 -5.04
C VAL A 10 7.33 1.85 -4.88
N GLU A 11 8.24 2.70 -4.42
CA GLU A 11 9.62 2.31 -4.10
C GLU A 11 9.82 2.37 -2.61
N MET A 12 10.16 1.21 -2.02
CA MET A 12 10.44 1.08 -0.60
C MET A 12 11.76 0.34 -0.42
N GLY A 13 12.80 1.06 0.04
CA GLY A 13 14.14 0.51 0.09
C GLY A 13 14.58 0.03 -1.29
N PRO A 14 15.06 -1.21 -1.41
CA PRO A 14 15.48 -1.75 -2.70
C PRO A 14 14.32 -2.29 -3.54
N PHE A 15 13.08 -2.24 -3.03
CA PHE A 15 11.94 -2.86 -3.69
C PHE A 15 11.18 -1.87 -4.55
N LYS A 16 10.85 -2.29 -5.77
CA LYS A 16 9.94 -1.58 -6.65
C LYS A 16 8.71 -2.45 -6.84
N VAL A 17 7.57 -1.95 -6.41
CA VAL A 17 6.32 -2.71 -6.40
C VAL A 17 5.32 -2.01 -7.31
N HIS A 18 4.80 -2.73 -8.29
CA HIS A 18 3.81 -2.19 -9.21
C HIS A 18 2.45 -2.08 -8.52
N LEU A 19 1.76 -0.98 -8.79
CA LEU A 19 0.40 -0.75 -8.28
C LEU A 19 -0.56 -0.91 -9.45
N LYS A 20 -1.36 -1.96 -9.43
CA LYS A 20 -2.25 -2.30 -10.54
C LYS A 20 -3.70 -2.15 -10.12
N LEU A 21 -4.43 -1.29 -10.82
CA LEU A 21 -5.87 -1.14 -10.62
C LEU A 21 -6.60 -2.15 -11.50
N VAL A 22 -7.55 -2.85 -10.91
CA VAL A 22 -8.38 -3.81 -11.64
C VAL A 22 -9.85 -3.54 -11.36
N SER A 23 -10.73 -4.07 -12.20
CA SER A 23 -12.16 -3.94 -11.98
C SER A 23 -12.56 -4.62 -10.68
N HIS A 24 -13.65 -4.14 -10.07
CA HIS A 24 -14.17 -4.71 -8.84
C HIS A 24 -14.39 -6.22 -8.96
N GLU A 25 -14.97 -6.65 -10.06
CA GLU A 25 -15.26 -8.07 -10.32
C GLU A 25 -13.98 -8.89 -10.34
N LEU A 26 -12.95 -8.40 -11.03
CA LEU A 26 -11.66 -9.11 -11.12
C LEU A 26 -10.96 -9.17 -9.77
N ALA A 27 -11.03 -8.09 -8.98
CA ALA A 27 -10.43 -8.08 -7.64
C ALA A 27 -11.01 -9.18 -6.78
N TYR A 28 -12.34 -9.36 -6.81
CA TYR A 28 -13.00 -10.40 -6.03
C TYR A 28 -12.72 -11.81 -6.57
N GLU A 29 -12.65 -11.99 -7.89
CA GLU A 29 -12.33 -13.30 -8.48
C GLU A 29 -10.93 -13.78 -8.13
N VAL A 30 -9.96 -12.85 -8.10
CA VAL A 30 -8.54 -13.21 -7.87
C VAL A 30 -8.21 -13.40 -6.40
N SER A 31 -8.79 -12.58 -5.51
CA SER A 31 -8.35 -12.54 -4.13
C SER A 31 -9.47 -12.56 -3.09
N GLU A 32 -10.73 -12.46 -3.54
CA GLU A 32 -11.89 -12.28 -2.66
C GLU A 32 -11.75 -11.05 -1.76
N GLN A 33 -10.92 -10.08 -2.17
CA GLN A 33 -10.61 -8.89 -1.38
C GLN A 33 -10.55 -7.65 -2.27
N GLN A 34 -10.58 -6.49 -1.63
CA GLN A 34 -10.47 -5.20 -2.31
C GLN A 34 -9.04 -4.90 -2.76
N GLY A 35 -8.08 -5.73 -2.38
CA GLY A 35 -6.69 -5.61 -2.77
C GLY A 35 -5.93 -6.88 -2.44
N SER A 36 -4.73 -7.03 -3.02
CA SER A 36 -3.86 -8.16 -2.73
C SER A 36 -2.40 -7.80 -3.05
N PHE A 37 -1.49 -8.43 -2.30
CA PHE A 37 -0.05 -8.27 -2.50
C PHE A 37 0.53 -9.56 -3.07
N HIS A 38 1.33 -9.44 -4.13
CA HIS A 38 1.98 -10.57 -4.81
C HIS A 38 3.48 -10.34 -4.84
N SER A 39 4.22 -11.21 -4.14
CA SER A 39 5.67 -11.05 -4.01
C SER A 39 6.47 -11.62 -5.18
N LYS A 40 5.89 -12.50 -5.98
CA LYS A 40 6.60 -13.07 -7.14
C LYS A 40 6.84 -12.01 -8.20
N PRO A 41 8.02 -11.98 -8.84
CA PRO A 41 8.30 -10.99 -9.87
C PRO A 41 7.33 -11.05 -11.05
N PRO A 42 6.85 -9.90 -11.56
CA PRO A 42 7.08 -8.57 -10.99
C PRO A 42 6.22 -8.36 -9.73
N MET A 43 6.87 -7.91 -8.65
CA MET A 43 6.18 -7.68 -7.38
C MET A 43 5.06 -6.66 -7.59
N THR A 44 3.85 -6.99 -7.15
CA THR A 44 2.66 -6.21 -7.50
C THR A 44 1.66 -6.14 -6.35
N ILE A 45 1.08 -4.96 -6.17
CA ILE A 45 -0.11 -4.77 -5.36
C ILE A 45 -1.27 -4.54 -6.31
N VAL A 46 -2.30 -5.38 -6.21
CA VAL A 46 -3.53 -5.27 -7.01
C VAL A 46 -4.58 -4.58 -6.16
N LEU A 47 -5.25 -3.58 -6.71
CA LEU A 47 -6.22 -2.77 -5.98
C LEU A 47 -7.52 -2.65 -6.79
N ASP A 48 -8.66 -2.70 -6.08
CA ASP A 48 -9.97 -2.50 -6.67
C ASP A 48 -10.10 -1.04 -7.13
N GLU A 49 -10.34 -0.81 -8.43
CA GLU A 49 -10.41 0.54 -8.99
C GLU A 49 -11.55 1.36 -8.41
N ASN A 50 -12.68 0.74 -8.02
CA ASN A 50 -13.80 1.47 -7.43
C ASN A 50 -13.44 2.01 -6.06
N ILE A 51 -12.76 1.22 -5.24
CA ILE A 51 -12.31 1.64 -3.92
C ILE A 51 -11.29 2.78 -4.05
N MET A 52 -10.35 2.64 -4.99
CA MET A 52 -9.33 3.67 -5.18
C MET A 52 -9.91 4.98 -5.73
N ALA A 53 -10.99 4.88 -6.54
CA ALA A 53 -11.65 6.06 -7.09
C ALA A 53 -12.40 6.88 -6.02
N MET A 54 -12.80 6.26 -4.91
CA MET A 54 -13.51 6.96 -3.84
C MET A 54 -12.64 8.01 -3.15
N GLU A 55 -11.34 7.80 -3.07
CA GLU A 55 -10.37 8.68 -2.42
C GLU A 55 -10.82 9.10 -1.02
N ASN A 56 -11.26 8.12 -0.23
CA ASN A 56 -11.74 8.35 1.13
C ASN A 56 -10.98 7.47 2.12
N GLU A 57 -11.51 7.38 3.34
CA GLU A 57 -10.90 6.59 4.40
C GLU A 57 -10.76 5.11 4.03
N SER A 58 -11.74 4.56 3.30
CA SER A 58 -11.67 3.17 2.83
C SER A 58 -10.54 2.97 1.84
N THR A 59 -10.31 3.94 0.95
CA THR A 59 -9.19 3.94 0.02
C THR A 59 -7.86 3.87 0.77
N LEU A 60 -7.71 4.75 1.76
CA LEU A 60 -6.50 4.79 2.58
C LEU A 60 -6.27 3.47 3.29
N ASN A 61 -7.33 2.91 3.90
CA ASN A 61 -7.22 1.66 4.63
C ASN A 61 -6.77 0.49 3.75
N VAL A 62 -7.38 0.35 2.56
CA VAL A 62 -7.01 -0.73 1.65
C VAL A 62 -5.57 -0.59 1.18
N LEU A 63 -5.17 0.62 0.80
CA LEU A 63 -3.81 0.87 0.31
C LEU A 63 -2.78 0.58 1.41
N VAL A 64 -3.00 1.08 2.62
CA VAL A 64 -2.07 0.86 3.74
C VAL A 64 -2.03 -0.61 4.12
N HIS A 65 -3.17 -1.30 4.08
CA HIS A 65 -3.23 -2.73 4.37
C HIS A 65 -2.29 -3.51 3.44
N GLU A 66 -2.37 -3.25 2.13
CA GLU A 66 -1.52 -3.96 1.17
C GLU A 66 -0.05 -3.54 1.29
N LEU A 67 0.21 -2.28 1.60
CA LEU A 67 1.57 -1.82 1.85
C LEU A 67 2.16 -2.50 3.09
N PHE A 68 1.35 -2.81 4.10
CA PHE A 68 1.84 -3.54 5.27
C PHE A 68 2.15 -4.99 4.96
N HIS A 69 1.51 -5.61 3.97
CA HIS A 69 1.96 -6.92 3.47
C HIS A 69 3.36 -6.80 2.85
N LEU A 70 3.62 -5.70 2.15
CA LEU A 70 4.98 -5.43 1.64
C LEU A 70 5.98 -5.31 2.79
N CYS A 71 5.61 -4.59 3.85
CA CYS A 71 6.46 -4.45 5.04
C CYS A 71 6.78 -5.83 5.64
N TYR A 72 5.76 -6.65 5.81
CA TYR A 72 5.90 -7.99 6.35
C TYR A 72 6.88 -8.84 5.54
N TYR A 73 6.77 -8.74 4.22
CA TYR A 73 7.66 -9.44 3.29
C TYR A 73 9.08 -8.86 3.33
N GLN A 74 9.18 -7.52 3.25
CA GLN A 74 10.46 -6.82 3.16
C GLN A 74 11.36 -7.08 4.36
N TYR A 75 10.78 -7.13 5.55
CA TYR A 75 11.50 -7.33 6.80
C TYR A 75 11.50 -8.78 7.26
N GLU A 76 10.98 -9.71 6.46
CA GLU A 76 10.89 -11.14 6.79
C GLU A 76 10.27 -11.39 8.16
N LEU A 77 9.17 -10.69 8.45
CA LEU A 77 8.55 -10.72 9.77
C LEU A 77 8.02 -12.10 10.17
N GLU A 78 7.74 -12.98 9.19
CA GLU A 78 7.33 -14.36 9.47
C GLU A 78 8.37 -15.13 10.27
N LYS A 79 9.65 -14.69 10.21
CA LYS A 79 10.77 -15.34 10.89
C LYS A 79 11.10 -14.71 12.23
N ILE A 80 10.39 -13.62 12.58
CA ILE A 80 10.69 -12.85 13.78
C ILE A 80 9.60 -13.08 14.82
N THR A 81 10.02 -13.41 16.05
CA THR A 81 9.10 -13.70 17.15
C THR A 81 9.10 -12.62 18.24
N GLU A 82 10.13 -11.77 18.26
CA GLU A 82 10.21 -10.71 19.28
C GLU A 82 9.36 -9.51 18.87
N GLU A 83 8.43 -9.15 19.74
CA GLU A 83 7.53 -8.04 19.51
C GLU A 83 8.26 -6.73 19.19
N GLU A 84 9.32 -6.41 19.93
CA GLU A 84 10.06 -5.17 19.72
C GLU A 84 10.64 -5.07 18.31
N ASN A 85 11.14 -6.18 17.77
CA ASN A 85 11.66 -6.20 16.41
C ASN A 85 10.58 -6.02 15.38
N ILE A 86 9.39 -6.58 15.62
CA ILE A 86 8.24 -6.42 14.71
C ILE A 86 7.78 -4.96 14.74
N VAL A 87 7.66 -4.38 15.92
CA VAL A 87 7.24 -2.98 16.08
C VAL A 87 8.24 -2.04 15.40
N ASN A 88 9.54 -2.28 15.59
CA ASN A 88 10.59 -1.49 14.93
C ASN A 88 10.49 -1.55 13.41
N ALA A 89 10.21 -2.73 12.85
CA ALA A 89 10.07 -2.89 11.41
C ALA A 89 8.91 -2.03 10.86
N TYR A 90 7.74 -2.09 11.52
CA TYR A 90 6.59 -1.29 11.11
C TYR A 90 6.84 0.20 11.29
N ALA A 91 7.51 0.59 12.36
CA ALA A 91 7.84 2.00 12.59
C ALA A 91 8.78 2.54 11.50
N ASN A 92 9.83 1.79 11.16
CA ASN A 92 10.77 2.18 10.12
C ASN A 92 10.11 2.23 8.76
N PHE A 93 9.30 1.23 8.44
CA PHE A 93 8.57 1.18 7.16
C PHE A 93 7.63 2.38 7.03
N THR A 94 6.83 2.63 8.06
CA THR A 94 5.84 3.71 8.04
C THR A 94 6.52 5.08 7.93
N THR A 95 7.63 5.26 8.65
CA THR A 95 8.40 6.51 8.59
C THR A 95 8.93 6.75 7.18
N GLU A 96 9.52 5.73 6.55
CA GLU A 96 10.00 5.85 5.18
C GLU A 96 8.85 6.14 4.22
N LEU A 97 7.73 5.43 4.37
CA LEU A 97 6.56 5.59 3.51
C LEU A 97 6.04 7.03 3.54
N LEU A 98 5.95 7.63 4.72
CA LEU A 98 5.38 8.96 4.91
C LEU A 98 6.36 10.10 4.70
N THR A 99 7.67 9.84 4.66
CA THR A 99 8.67 10.90 4.55
C THR A 99 9.49 10.87 3.27
N ARG A 100 9.74 9.70 2.70
CA ARG A 100 10.67 9.55 1.58
C ARG A 100 10.12 8.78 0.39
N SER A 101 8.98 8.11 0.52
CA SER A 101 8.47 7.32 -0.58
C SER A 101 7.87 8.19 -1.68
N ASN A 102 7.76 7.63 -2.87
CA ASN A 102 7.10 8.30 -3.99
C ASN A 102 5.58 8.33 -3.84
N LEU A 103 5.01 7.67 -2.83
CA LEU A 103 3.59 7.74 -2.50
C LEU A 103 3.27 8.80 -1.44
N LYS A 104 4.28 9.45 -0.88
CA LYS A 104 4.10 10.38 0.23
C LYS A 104 2.99 11.40 -0.02
N ASP A 105 3.05 12.09 -1.14
CA ASP A 105 2.08 13.17 -1.43
C ASP A 105 0.67 12.63 -1.59
N TYR A 106 0.52 11.48 -2.22
CA TYR A 106 -0.78 10.85 -2.38
C TYR A 106 -1.37 10.43 -1.02
N LEU A 107 -0.56 9.84 -0.15
CA LEU A 107 -0.99 9.43 1.18
C LEU A 107 -1.41 10.63 2.01
N ILE A 108 -0.64 11.72 1.97
CA ILE A 108 -0.98 12.96 2.67
C ILE A 108 -2.29 13.51 2.13
N HIS A 109 -2.48 13.48 0.82
CA HIS A 109 -3.74 13.93 0.20
C HIS A 109 -4.93 13.14 0.75
N LEU A 110 -4.84 11.81 0.82
CA LEU A 110 -5.90 10.97 1.35
C LEU A 110 -6.17 11.27 2.83
N MET A 111 -5.12 11.48 3.62
CA MET A 111 -5.25 11.72 5.06
C MET A 111 -5.85 13.09 5.37
N THR A 112 -5.64 14.06 4.51
CA THR A 112 -6.08 15.45 4.75
C THR A 112 -7.35 15.81 3.99
N LYS A 113 -7.83 14.93 3.12
CA LYS A 113 -9.05 15.18 2.35
C LYS A 113 -10.24 15.26 3.28
N LYS A 114 -11.00 16.36 3.17
CA LYS A 114 -12.23 16.49 3.95
C LYS A 114 -13.28 15.53 3.43
N LEU A 115 -13.78 14.69 4.32
CA LEU A 115 -14.89 13.80 4.00
C LEU A 115 -16.19 14.58 4.19
N ASN A 116 -16.93 14.67 3.13
CA ASN A 116 -18.27 15.26 3.18
C ASN A 116 -19.31 14.16 3.26
#